data_6b92d97879514266243e20397e035ce3
#
_entry.id   6b92d97879514266243e20397e035ce3
#
_cell.length_a   1.000
_cell.length_b   1.000
_cell.length_c   1.000
_cell.angle_alpha   90.00
_cell.angle_beta   90.00
_cell.angle_gamma   90.00
#
_symmetry.space_group_name_H-M   'P 1'
#
loop_
_entity.id
_entity.type
_entity.pdbx_description
1 polymer ?
#
loop_
_entity_poly.entity_id
_entity_poly.type
_entity_poly.pdbx_seq_one_letter_code
_entity_poly.pdbx_strand_id
1 'polypeptide(L)'
;MARLDLRGKTAVITGAGSGIGRALAVGIAARGCHLALADIRPATLEPLAAELAPRGLRLSCHALDVADRDQVAAFPEVVAAAHPTVDLLFNNAGVGLIGRFDEVSEQDFEWLLSINFHGLVRMTRAFLPTLKQRPQAQLVNIASLFSLVSPAGQTAYCASKFAVRGFSDALRHELEGSTVGVSVVCPGGVATRIAKDARIGHGVDTTTWKTDLQRAAKLLSLPPERVAETILSGVERRKPRILVGNDAKVGAFLERLMPIGYYRLMRGLLGD
;
A
#
# COMPACT_ATOMS: atom_id res chain seq x y z
N MET A 1 2.45 22.60 -9.35
CA MET A 1 3.37 21.62 -9.99
C MET A 1 2.72 21.07 -11.25
N ALA A 2 3.49 20.86 -12.32
CA ALA A 2 3.00 20.23 -13.54
C ALA A 2 2.52 18.79 -13.24
N ARG A 3 1.52 18.34 -13.99
CA ARG A 3 0.98 16.96 -13.90
C ARG A 3 2.08 15.96 -14.31
N LEU A 4 2.19 14.86 -13.58
CA LEU A 4 3.15 13.79 -13.89
C LEU A 4 2.57 12.93 -15.03
N ASP A 5 3.24 12.93 -16.19
CA ASP A 5 2.94 12.01 -17.27
C ASP A 5 3.60 10.65 -16.97
N LEU A 6 2.82 9.59 -17.06
CA LEU A 6 3.29 8.22 -16.78
C LEU A 6 3.79 7.50 -18.05
N ARG A 7 3.50 8.00 -19.23
CA ARG A 7 3.89 7.36 -20.51
C ARG A 7 5.41 7.26 -20.62
N GLY A 8 5.89 6.07 -20.94
CA GLY A 8 7.31 5.75 -21.11
C GLY A 8 8.14 5.76 -19.82
N LYS A 9 7.51 6.01 -18.66
CA LYS A 9 8.16 5.88 -17.34
C LYS A 9 8.22 4.41 -16.90
N THR A 10 8.97 4.13 -15.86
CA THR A 10 9.03 2.80 -15.23
C THR A 10 8.53 2.87 -13.79
N ALA A 11 7.59 2.00 -13.45
CA ALA A 11 7.06 1.84 -12.10
C ALA A 11 7.47 0.49 -11.50
N VAL A 12 7.99 0.53 -10.28
CA VAL A 12 8.17 -0.64 -9.41
C VAL A 12 6.96 -0.75 -8.50
N ILE A 13 6.34 -1.94 -8.41
CA ILE A 13 5.16 -2.19 -7.58
C ILE A 13 5.40 -3.42 -6.72
N THR A 14 5.38 -3.28 -5.38
CA THR A 14 5.44 -4.40 -4.45
C THR A 14 4.03 -4.92 -4.12
N GLY A 15 3.89 -6.24 -3.90
CA GLY A 15 2.58 -6.87 -3.69
C GLY A 15 1.69 -6.77 -4.94
N ALA A 16 2.29 -6.88 -6.13
CA ALA A 16 1.62 -6.68 -7.42
C ALA A 16 0.70 -7.82 -7.83
N GLY A 17 0.80 -8.99 -7.19
CA GLY A 17 0.07 -10.19 -7.59
C GLY A 17 -1.42 -10.18 -7.24
N SER A 18 -1.90 -9.26 -6.40
CA SER A 18 -3.29 -9.26 -5.96
C SER A 18 -3.82 -7.87 -5.59
N GLY A 19 -5.14 -7.75 -5.43
CA GLY A 19 -5.82 -6.59 -4.85
C GLY A 19 -5.45 -5.25 -5.49
N ILE A 20 -5.09 -4.29 -4.65
CA ILE A 20 -4.72 -2.94 -5.10
C ILE A 20 -3.48 -2.96 -5.99
N GLY A 21 -2.46 -3.77 -5.66
CA GLY A 21 -1.21 -3.85 -6.42
C GLY A 21 -1.44 -4.32 -7.86
N ARG A 22 -2.26 -5.37 -8.04
CA ARG A 22 -2.66 -5.87 -9.36
C ARG A 22 -3.43 -4.81 -10.15
N ALA A 23 -4.40 -4.18 -9.51
CA ALA A 23 -5.19 -3.13 -10.16
C ALA A 23 -4.34 -1.90 -10.54
N LEU A 24 -3.37 -1.53 -9.70
CA LEU A 24 -2.38 -0.49 -10.02
C LEU A 24 -1.54 -0.88 -11.25
N ALA A 25 -1.05 -2.12 -11.31
CA ALA A 25 -0.26 -2.59 -12.45
C ALA A 25 -1.04 -2.47 -13.77
N VAL A 26 -2.31 -2.91 -13.79
CA VAL A 26 -3.20 -2.79 -14.95
C VAL A 26 -3.43 -1.32 -15.32
N GLY A 27 -3.74 -0.47 -14.34
CA GLY A 27 -4.00 0.95 -14.57
C GLY A 27 -2.78 1.75 -15.03
N ILE A 28 -1.58 1.38 -14.54
CA ILE A 28 -0.30 1.98 -14.93
C ILE A 28 0.08 1.54 -16.34
N ALA A 29 -0.09 0.26 -16.66
CA ALA A 29 0.11 -0.26 -18.02
C ALA A 29 -0.81 0.43 -19.04
N ALA A 30 -2.07 0.69 -18.68
CA ALA A 30 -3.01 1.42 -19.53
C ALA A 30 -2.56 2.87 -19.82
N ARG A 31 -1.69 3.42 -19.01
CA ARG A 31 -1.06 4.75 -19.19
C ARG A 31 0.26 4.72 -19.95
N GLY A 32 0.64 3.54 -20.49
CA GLY A 32 1.86 3.37 -21.29
C GLY A 32 3.15 3.39 -20.44
N CYS A 33 3.07 3.01 -19.18
CA CYS A 33 4.21 2.95 -18.28
C CYS A 33 4.77 1.51 -18.22
N HIS A 34 6.09 1.36 -18.23
CA HIS A 34 6.80 0.10 -18.02
C HIS A 34 6.68 -0.36 -16.57
N LEU A 35 6.81 -1.67 -16.31
CA LEU A 35 6.49 -2.27 -15.02
C LEU A 35 7.55 -3.27 -14.56
N ALA A 36 8.06 -3.07 -13.35
CA ALA A 36 8.73 -4.10 -12.56
C ALA A 36 7.78 -4.53 -11.43
N LEU A 37 7.21 -5.72 -11.57
CA LEU A 37 6.21 -6.28 -10.67
C LEU A 37 6.90 -7.20 -9.65
N ALA A 38 6.68 -6.97 -8.37
CA ALA A 38 7.24 -7.78 -7.30
C ALA A 38 6.16 -8.32 -6.37
N ASP A 39 6.25 -9.60 -6.03
CA ASP A 39 5.38 -10.25 -5.05
C ASP A 39 6.15 -11.39 -4.37
N ILE A 40 5.82 -11.69 -3.11
CA ILE A 40 6.39 -12.84 -2.40
C ILE A 40 5.96 -14.18 -3.04
N ARG A 41 4.84 -14.17 -3.75
CA ARG A 41 4.28 -15.32 -4.48
C ARG A 41 4.41 -15.10 -6.00
N PRO A 42 5.55 -15.44 -6.62
CA PRO A 42 5.79 -15.14 -8.04
C PRO A 42 4.73 -15.76 -8.98
N ALA A 43 4.17 -16.91 -8.63
CA ALA A 43 3.08 -17.53 -9.41
C ALA A 43 1.84 -16.64 -9.57
N THR A 44 1.62 -15.64 -8.71
CA THR A 44 0.52 -14.68 -8.85
C THR A 44 0.79 -13.61 -9.92
N LEU A 45 2.04 -13.43 -10.31
CA LEU A 45 2.45 -12.47 -11.33
C LEU A 45 2.31 -12.99 -12.75
N GLU A 46 2.39 -14.32 -12.96
CA GLU A 46 2.34 -14.94 -14.28
C GLU A 46 1.06 -14.61 -15.06
N PRO A 47 -0.16 -14.78 -14.49
CA PRO A 47 -1.39 -14.41 -15.17
C PRO A 47 -1.48 -12.91 -15.48
N LEU A 48 -0.96 -12.06 -14.58
CA LEU A 48 -0.93 -10.62 -14.77
C LEU A 48 0.03 -10.23 -15.90
N ALA A 49 1.21 -10.86 -15.96
CA ALA A 49 2.17 -10.63 -17.02
C ALA A 49 1.60 -11.02 -18.39
N ALA A 50 0.92 -12.17 -18.47
CA ALA A 50 0.24 -12.60 -19.69
C ALA A 50 -0.85 -11.61 -20.15
N GLU A 51 -1.64 -11.08 -19.20
CA GLU A 51 -2.66 -10.06 -19.48
C GLU A 51 -2.05 -8.75 -20.02
N LEU A 52 -0.88 -8.36 -19.53
CA LEU A 52 -0.24 -7.09 -19.86
C LEU A 52 0.67 -7.18 -21.11
N ALA A 53 1.16 -8.36 -21.47
CA ALA A 53 2.08 -8.58 -22.58
C ALA A 53 1.63 -7.95 -23.91
N PRO A 54 0.32 -8.00 -24.33
CA PRO A 54 -0.13 -7.41 -25.59
C PRO A 54 0.03 -5.89 -25.68
N ARG A 55 0.34 -5.21 -24.57
CA ARG A 55 0.52 -3.75 -24.55
C ARG A 55 1.89 -3.28 -25.07
N GLY A 56 2.82 -4.19 -25.35
CA GLY A 56 4.16 -3.87 -25.88
C GLY A 56 5.05 -3.09 -24.90
N LEU A 57 4.75 -3.15 -23.58
CA LEU A 57 5.53 -2.49 -22.55
C LEU A 57 6.68 -3.40 -22.07
N ARG A 58 7.77 -2.79 -21.58
CA ARG A 58 8.76 -3.57 -20.82
C ARG A 58 8.14 -4.00 -19.51
N LEU A 59 8.14 -5.30 -19.27
CA LEU A 59 7.55 -5.92 -18.09
C LEU A 59 8.53 -6.94 -17.52
N SER A 60 8.79 -6.86 -16.22
CA SER A 60 9.54 -7.86 -15.48
C SER A 60 8.80 -8.29 -14.21
N CYS A 61 8.95 -9.56 -13.84
CA CYS A 61 8.32 -10.16 -12.66
C CYS A 61 9.39 -10.69 -11.73
N HIS A 62 9.25 -10.39 -10.43
CA HIS A 62 10.26 -10.67 -9.44
C HIS A 62 9.66 -11.30 -8.19
N ALA A 63 10.25 -12.39 -7.71
CA ALA A 63 10.01 -12.89 -6.36
C ALA A 63 10.70 -11.95 -5.38
N LEU A 64 9.96 -11.37 -4.44
CA LEU A 64 10.52 -10.46 -3.45
C LEU A 64 9.76 -10.55 -2.13
N ASP A 65 10.46 -10.89 -1.06
CA ASP A 65 10.00 -10.64 0.30
C ASP A 65 10.54 -9.28 0.78
N VAL A 66 9.63 -8.32 0.97
CA VAL A 66 10.00 -6.98 1.46
C VAL A 66 10.51 -6.99 2.91
N ALA A 67 10.28 -8.06 3.66
CA ALA A 67 10.83 -8.26 5.00
C ALA A 67 12.29 -8.71 4.96
N ASP A 68 12.75 -9.33 3.87
CA ASP A 68 14.12 -9.75 3.67
C ASP A 68 15.00 -8.55 3.30
N ARG A 69 16.01 -8.28 4.15
CA ARG A 69 16.89 -7.12 3.99
C ARG A 69 17.82 -7.26 2.78
N ASP A 70 18.33 -8.45 2.54
CA ASP A 70 19.32 -8.69 1.51
C ASP A 70 18.67 -8.72 0.13
N GLN A 71 17.48 -9.34 0.01
CA GLN A 71 16.70 -9.28 -1.21
C GLN A 71 16.35 -7.84 -1.58
N VAL A 72 15.88 -7.03 -0.61
CA VAL A 72 15.52 -5.62 -0.86
C VAL A 72 16.74 -4.79 -1.22
N ALA A 73 17.90 -5.02 -0.58
CA ALA A 73 19.13 -4.28 -0.88
C ALA A 73 19.63 -4.53 -2.31
N ALA A 74 19.54 -5.75 -2.78
CA ALA A 74 19.95 -6.15 -4.15
C ALA A 74 18.90 -5.77 -5.22
N PHE A 75 17.65 -5.50 -4.83
CA PHE A 75 16.54 -5.39 -5.77
C PHE A 75 16.67 -4.24 -6.79
N PRO A 76 17.23 -3.06 -6.49
CA PRO A 76 17.44 -2.04 -7.52
C PRO A 76 18.31 -2.51 -8.68
N GLU A 77 19.37 -3.30 -8.43
CA GLU A 77 20.23 -3.86 -9.48
C GLU A 77 19.50 -4.91 -10.30
N VAL A 78 18.71 -5.76 -9.64
CA VAL A 78 17.86 -6.75 -10.33
C VAL A 78 16.86 -6.08 -11.26
N VAL A 79 16.23 -4.98 -10.83
CA VAL A 79 15.32 -4.20 -11.66
C VAL A 79 16.06 -3.50 -12.80
N ALA A 80 17.25 -2.96 -12.54
CA ALA A 80 18.06 -2.25 -13.54
C ALA A 80 18.47 -3.14 -14.74
N ALA A 81 18.60 -4.45 -14.54
CA ALA A 81 18.87 -5.40 -15.61
C ALA A 81 17.77 -5.42 -16.69
N ALA A 82 16.51 -5.18 -16.31
CA ALA A 82 15.38 -5.13 -17.25
C ALA A 82 14.91 -3.70 -17.56
N HIS A 83 15.12 -2.77 -16.65
CA HIS A 83 14.64 -1.38 -16.71
C HIS A 83 15.78 -0.39 -16.46
N PRO A 84 16.27 0.34 -17.46
CA PRO A 84 17.41 1.25 -17.29
C PRO A 84 17.10 2.44 -16.38
N THR A 85 15.83 2.70 -16.11
CA THR A 85 15.40 3.79 -15.24
C THR A 85 14.19 3.37 -14.41
N VAL A 86 14.07 3.93 -13.19
CA VAL A 86 12.88 3.82 -12.34
C VAL A 86 12.42 5.22 -11.97
N ASP A 87 11.16 5.53 -12.28
CA ASP A 87 10.55 6.83 -12.06
C ASP A 87 9.51 6.81 -10.92
N LEU A 88 8.89 5.65 -10.69
CA LEU A 88 7.86 5.49 -9.66
C LEU A 88 8.15 4.26 -8.80
N LEU A 89 7.97 4.41 -7.49
CA LEU A 89 7.96 3.28 -6.55
C LEU A 89 6.62 3.26 -5.82
N PHE A 90 5.88 2.16 -5.97
CA PHE A 90 4.66 1.87 -5.22
C PHE A 90 4.97 0.84 -4.13
N ASN A 91 5.11 1.31 -2.91
CA ASN A 91 5.19 0.48 -1.72
C ASN A 91 3.77 0.05 -1.32
N ASN A 92 3.31 -1.04 -1.93
CA ASN A 92 1.96 -1.55 -1.75
C ASN A 92 1.91 -2.87 -0.97
N ALA A 93 2.98 -3.66 -0.94
CA ALA A 93 3.03 -4.89 -0.16
C ALA A 93 2.58 -4.66 1.28
N GLY A 94 1.73 -5.55 1.79
CA GLY A 94 1.22 -5.46 3.14
C GLY A 94 0.31 -6.62 3.50
N VAL A 95 0.23 -6.88 4.79
CA VAL A 95 -0.53 -7.98 5.40
C VAL A 95 -1.47 -7.48 6.49
N GLY A 96 -2.48 -8.28 6.84
CA GLY A 96 -3.37 -8.05 7.96
C GLY A 96 -3.01 -8.93 9.16
N LEU A 97 -3.31 -8.43 10.34
CA LEU A 97 -3.26 -9.18 11.60
C LEU A 97 -4.46 -8.74 12.44
N ILE A 98 -5.20 -9.69 12.97
CA ILE A 98 -6.46 -9.48 13.65
C ILE A 98 -6.36 -10.02 15.07
N GLY A 99 -6.83 -9.24 16.01
CA GLY A 99 -6.89 -9.54 17.42
C GLY A 99 -6.64 -8.30 18.27
N ARG A 100 -7.10 -8.37 19.50
CA ARG A 100 -6.78 -7.37 20.54
C ARG A 100 -5.31 -7.48 20.89
N PHE A 101 -4.78 -6.50 21.59
CA PHE A 101 -3.35 -6.47 21.91
C PHE A 101 -2.88 -7.69 22.71
N ASP A 102 -3.71 -8.13 23.65
CA ASP A 102 -3.48 -9.31 24.50
C ASP A 102 -3.77 -10.66 23.81
N GLU A 103 -4.40 -10.64 22.63
CA GLU A 103 -4.68 -11.82 21.81
C GLU A 103 -3.63 -12.05 20.72
N VAL A 104 -2.74 -11.09 20.48
CA VAL A 104 -1.71 -11.13 19.45
C VAL A 104 -0.34 -11.40 20.07
N SER A 105 0.41 -12.36 19.54
CA SER A 105 1.78 -12.62 19.99
C SER A 105 2.73 -11.49 19.59
N GLU A 106 3.79 -11.30 20.38
CA GLU A 106 4.89 -10.39 20.03
C GLU A 106 5.47 -10.74 18.64
N GLN A 107 5.65 -12.02 18.35
CA GLN A 107 6.15 -12.49 17.07
C GLN A 107 5.26 -12.09 15.90
N ASP A 108 3.94 -12.19 16.02
CA ASP A 108 3.01 -11.78 14.95
C ASP A 108 2.96 -10.25 14.79
N PHE A 109 3.09 -9.53 15.90
CA PHE A 109 3.18 -8.07 15.88
C PHE A 109 4.44 -7.62 15.10
N GLU A 110 5.60 -8.17 15.44
CA GLU A 110 6.87 -7.88 14.78
C GLU A 110 6.87 -8.33 13.30
N TRP A 111 6.28 -9.50 13.01
CA TRP A 111 6.10 -9.95 11.62
C TRP A 111 5.31 -8.94 10.79
N LEU A 112 4.20 -8.43 11.32
CA LEU A 112 3.38 -7.44 10.60
C LEU A 112 4.17 -6.14 10.39
N LEU A 113 4.86 -5.64 11.40
CA LEU A 113 5.69 -4.44 11.27
C LEU A 113 6.83 -4.63 10.28
N SER A 114 7.46 -5.81 10.27
CA SER A 114 8.57 -6.13 9.36
C SER A 114 8.18 -5.99 7.88
N ILE A 115 6.92 -6.31 7.54
CA ILE A 115 6.37 -6.21 6.18
C ILE A 115 5.78 -4.82 5.93
N ASN A 116 4.80 -4.40 6.76
CA ASN A 116 3.98 -3.23 6.47
C ASN A 116 4.74 -1.90 6.60
N PHE A 117 5.74 -1.85 7.48
CA PHE A 117 6.49 -0.63 7.75
C PHE A 117 7.97 -0.76 7.40
N HIS A 118 8.70 -1.70 8.00
CA HIS A 118 10.13 -1.82 7.74
C HIS A 118 10.43 -2.20 6.30
N GLY A 119 9.61 -3.06 5.67
CA GLY A 119 9.71 -3.39 4.26
C GLY A 119 9.59 -2.15 3.36
N LEU A 120 8.57 -1.33 3.62
CA LEU A 120 8.36 -0.06 2.92
C LEU A 120 9.56 0.90 3.09
N VAL A 121 10.08 1.03 4.31
CA VAL A 121 11.25 1.88 4.60
C VAL A 121 12.49 1.37 3.87
N ARG A 122 12.74 0.06 3.86
CA ARG A 122 13.86 -0.57 3.14
C ARG A 122 13.75 -0.33 1.63
N MET A 123 12.59 -0.62 1.03
CA MET A 123 12.32 -0.37 -0.39
C MET A 123 12.53 1.10 -0.75
N THR A 124 12.02 2.01 0.08
CA THR A 124 12.22 3.45 -0.12
C THR A 124 13.71 3.80 -0.10
N ARG A 125 14.47 3.29 0.88
CA ARG A 125 15.92 3.55 1.00
C ARG A 125 16.69 3.00 -0.20
N ALA A 126 16.35 1.80 -0.67
CA ALA A 126 17.00 1.16 -1.81
C ALA A 126 16.79 1.93 -3.12
N PHE A 127 15.56 2.41 -3.37
CA PHE A 127 15.23 3.07 -4.64
C PHE A 127 15.38 4.60 -4.63
N LEU A 128 15.48 5.26 -3.47
CA LEU A 128 15.57 6.71 -3.37
C LEU A 128 16.75 7.31 -4.17
N PRO A 129 17.96 6.72 -4.18
CA PRO A 129 19.06 7.22 -5.00
C PRO A 129 18.71 7.23 -6.50
N THR A 130 18.10 6.16 -7.02
CA THR A 130 17.68 6.07 -8.42
C THR A 130 16.56 7.06 -8.74
N LEU A 131 15.56 7.21 -7.84
CA LEU A 131 14.49 8.18 -8.02
C LEU A 131 15.00 9.63 -8.06
N LYS A 132 15.99 9.98 -7.24
CA LYS A 132 16.61 11.34 -7.21
C LYS A 132 17.31 11.70 -8.52
N GLN A 133 17.74 10.73 -9.32
CA GLN A 133 18.37 10.95 -10.63
C GLN A 133 17.35 11.26 -11.73
N ARG A 134 16.06 11.11 -11.45
CA ARG A 134 15.01 11.34 -12.45
C ARG A 134 14.57 12.82 -12.46
N PRO A 135 14.26 13.39 -13.64
CA PRO A 135 13.75 14.76 -13.73
C PRO A 135 12.40 14.94 -13.01
N GLN A 136 11.64 13.87 -12.91
CA GLN A 136 10.40 13.77 -12.14
C GLN A 136 10.22 12.34 -11.66
N ALA A 137 10.16 12.14 -10.34
CA ALA A 137 9.90 10.85 -9.73
C ALA A 137 8.78 10.94 -8.69
N GLN A 138 8.16 9.79 -8.38
CA GLN A 138 7.12 9.71 -7.37
C GLN A 138 7.26 8.46 -6.52
N LEU A 139 7.33 8.66 -5.22
CA LEU A 139 7.21 7.62 -4.19
C LEU A 139 5.75 7.58 -3.73
N VAL A 140 5.14 6.40 -3.76
CA VAL A 140 3.74 6.18 -3.39
C VAL A 140 3.66 5.11 -2.31
N ASN A 141 3.28 5.50 -1.11
CA ASN A 141 3.20 4.64 0.06
C ASN A 141 1.75 4.30 0.38
N ILE A 142 1.38 3.01 0.35
CA ILE A 142 0.02 2.57 0.63
C ILE A 142 -0.14 2.37 2.16
N ALA A 143 -0.81 3.34 2.77
CA ALA A 143 -1.25 3.28 4.16
C ALA A 143 -2.63 2.58 4.27
N SER A 144 -3.58 3.20 4.96
CA SER A 144 -4.97 2.73 5.15
C SER A 144 -5.82 3.86 5.74
N LEU A 145 -7.14 3.72 5.72
CA LEU A 145 -8.05 4.42 6.63
C LEU A 145 -7.57 4.28 8.10
N PHE A 146 -7.01 3.12 8.45
CA PHE A 146 -6.46 2.85 9.80
C PHE A 146 -5.09 3.51 10.06
N SER A 147 -4.66 4.43 9.20
CA SER A 147 -3.65 5.46 9.49
C SER A 147 -4.25 6.81 9.90
N LEU A 148 -5.60 6.88 9.96
CA LEU A 148 -6.37 8.07 10.33
C LEU A 148 -7.21 7.79 11.59
N VAL A 149 -7.83 6.60 11.66
CA VAL A 149 -8.68 6.14 12.75
C VAL A 149 -8.22 4.77 13.25
N SER A 150 -8.45 4.48 14.54
CA SER A 150 -7.90 3.29 15.22
C SER A 150 -9.01 2.48 15.88
N PRO A 151 -9.65 1.54 15.18
CA PRO A 151 -10.63 0.64 15.78
C PRO A 151 -9.96 -0.37 16.73
N ALA A 152 -10.72 -0.83 17.73
CA ALA A 152 -10.29 -1.93 18.60
C ALA A 152 -10.02 -3.21 17.79
N GLY A 153 -9.15 -4.09 18.30
CA GLY A 153 -8.78 -5.33 17.63
C GLY A 153 -7.81 -5.16 16.44
N GLN A 154 -7.28 -3.94 16.23
CA GLN A 154 -6.39 -3.61 15.11
C GLN A 154 -5.11 -2.91 15.55
N THR A 155 -4.67 -3.11 16.80
CA THR A 155 -3.55 -2.34 17.38
C THR A 155 -2.29 -2.42 16.54
N ALA A 156 -1.84 -3.63 16.17
CA ALA A 156 -0.64 -3.84 15.36
C ALA A 156 -0.78 -3.23 13.95
N TYR A 157 -1.92 -3.45 13.30
CA TYR A 157 -2.17 -2.94 11.95
C TYR A 157 -2.24 -1.42 11.94
N CYS A 158 -2.98 -0.81 12.88
CA CYS A 158 -3.02 0.65 13.05
C CYS A 158 -1.63 1.22 13.28
N ALA A 159 -0.86 0.66 14.23
CA ALA A 159 0.51 1.10 14.51
C ALA A 159 1.36 1.14 13.23
N SER A 160 1.32 0.06 12.43
CA SER A 160 2.05 -0.01 11.16
C SER A 160 1.61 1.06 10.16
N LYS A 161 0.30 1.31 10.03
CA LYS A 161 -0.23 2.25 9.02
C LYS A 161 -0.11 3.71 9.44
N PHE A 162 -0.17 4.02 10.74
CA PHE A 162 0.20 5.33 11.27
C PHE A 162 1.71 5.60 11.08
N ALA A 163 2.57 4.61 11.31
CA ALA A 163 4.00 4.72 11.05
C ALA A 163 4.28 5.02 9.56
N VAL A 164 3.61 4.34 8.63
CA VAL A 164 3.71 4.63 7.18
C VAL A 164 3.30 6.07 6.87
N ARG A 165 2.19 6.56 7.45
CA ARG A 165 1.74 7.95 7.26
C ARG A 165 2.75 8.94 7.81
N GLY A 166 3.19 8.78 9.06
CA GLY A 166 4.16 9.68 9.69
C GLY A 166 5.49 9.72 8.94
N PHE A 167 6.01 8.56 8.54
CA PHE A 167 7.21 8.44 7.71
C PHE A 167 7.03 9.17 6.38
N SER A 168 5.90 8.98 5.70
CA SER A 168 5.65 9.60 4.39
C SER A 168 5.53 11.12 4.48
N ASP A 169 4.86 11.62 5.51
CA ASP A 169 4.67 13.05 5.74
C ASP A 169 6.03 13.73 6.06
N ALA A 170 6.87 13.12 6.92
CA ALA A 170 8.21 13.63 7.23
C ALA A 170 9.14 13.59 6.00
N LEU A 171 9.22 12.45 5.31
CA LEU A 171 10.06 12.29 4.13
C LEU A 171 9.68 13.27 3.00
N ARG A 172 8.40 13.60 2.86
CA ARG A 172 7.94 14.60 1.90
C ARG A 172 8.55 15.98 2.18
N HIS A 173 8.66 16.37 3.44
CA HIS A 173 9.29 17.65 3.83
C HIS A 173 10.81 17.61 3.62
N GLU A 174 11.46 16.47 3.92
CA GLU A 174 12.90 16.29 3.65
C GLU A 174 13.25 16.34 2.17
N LEU A 175 12.31 15.96 1.29
CA LEU A 175 12.48 15.96 -0.16
C LEU A 175 11.91 17.22 -0.83
N GLU A 176 11.49 18.22 -0.07
CA GLU A 176 11.02 19.49 -0.61
C GLU A 176 12.12 20.15 -1.46
N GLY A 177 11.75 20.62 -2.64
CA GLY A 177 12.73 21.16 -3.62
C GLY A 177 13.43 20.10 -4.47
N SER A 178 13.30 18.80 -4.15
CA SER A 178 13.83 17.73 -5.00
C SER A 178 12.88 17.35 -6.15
N THR A 179 13.37 16.49 -7.06
CA THR A 179 12.57 15.92 -8.16
C THR A 179 11.56 14.85 -7.69
N VAL A 180 11.73 14.33 -6.47
CA VAL A 180 10.95 13.20 -5.94
C VAL A 180 9.76 13.71 -5.14
N GLY A 181 8.55 13.47 -5.64
CA GLY A 181 7.33 13.66 -4.86
C GLY A 181 7.04 12.47 -3.96
N VAL A 182 6.36 12.70 -2.84
CA VAL A 182 5.88 11.64 -1.95
C VAL A 182 4.37 11.73 -1.79
N SER A 183 3.68 10.63 -2.06
CA SER A 183 2.24 10.47 -1.83
C SER A 183 2.00 9.40 -0.78
N VAL A 184 1.22 9.71 0.25
CA VAL A 184 0.64 8.70 1.13
C VAL A 184 -0.81 8.45 0.72
N VAL A 185 -1.15 7.18 0.53
CA VAL A 185 -2.50 6.75 0.12
C VAL A 185 -3.20 6.14 1.32
N CYS A 186 -4.42 6.60 1.60
CA CYS A 186 -5.25 6.07 2.68
C CYS A 186 -6.52 5.46 2.08
N PRO A 187 -6.50 4.19 1.66
CA PRO A 187 -7.69 3.49 1.19
C PRO A 187 -8.63 3.18 2.35
N GLY A 188 -9.93 3.29 2.09
CA GLY A 188 -10.98 2.76 2.94
C GLY A 188 -11.18 1.26 2.76
N GLY A 189 -12.41 0.79 2.88
CA GLY A 189 -12.77 -0.61 2.75
C GLY A 189 -12.72 -1.11 1.30
N VAL A 190 -11.60 -1.69 0.89
CA VAL A 190 -11.38 -2.24 -0.46
C VAL A 190 -11.65 -3.73 -0.49
N ALA A 191 -12.36 -4.20 -1.51
CA ALA A 191 -12.66 -5.61 -1.76
C ALA A 191 -11.40 -6.40 -2.16
N THR A 192 -10.48 -6.60 -1.23
CA THR A 192 -9.24 -7.35 -1.41
C THR A 192 -9.18 -8.57 -0.51
N ARG A 193 -8.17 -9.42 -0.70
CA ARG A 193 -7.96 -10.60 0.15
C ARG A 193 -7.31 -10.29 1.49
N ILE A 194 -6.90 -9.04 1.76
CA ILE A 194 -6.12 -8.68 2.95
C ILE A 194 -6.78 -9.13 4.27
N ALA A 195 -8.11 -9.03 4.38
CA ALA A 195 -8.84 -9.49 5.55
C ALA A 195 -9.00 -11.01 5.58
N LYS A 196 -9.14 -11.66 4.41
CA LYS A 196 -9.26 -13.13 4.30
C LYS A 196 -7.92 -13.83 4.55
N ASP A 197 -6.82 -13.21 4.09
CA ASP A 197 -5.47 -13.74 4.19
C ASP A 197 -4.75 -13.22 5.47
N ALA A 198 -5.45 -12.45 6.33
CA ALA A 198 -4.90 -11.94 7.59
C ALA A 198 -4.55 -13.08 8.54
N ARG A 199 -3.44 -12.93 9.28
CA ARG A 199 -3.20 -13.78 10.44
C ARG A 199 -4.21 -13.44 11.53
N ILE A 200 -4.61 -14.46 12.27
CA ILE A 200 -5.51 -14.34 13.42
C ILE A 200 -4.67 -14.55 14.67
N GLY A 201 -4.77 -13.63 15.63
CA GLY A 201 -4.09 -13.74 16.91
C GLY A 201 -4.48 -15.03 17.65
N HIS A 202 -3.56 -15.60 18.39
CA HIS A 202 -3.74 -16.89 19.06
C HIS A 202 -4.86 -16.89 20.11
N GLY A 203 -5.19 -15.72 20.68
CA GLY A 203 -6.26 -15.55 21.65
C GLY A 203 -7.64 -15.23 21.06
N VAL A 204 -7.74 -15.07 19.74
CA VAL A 204 -9.00 -14.72 19.09
C VAL A 204 -9.94 -15.93 19.02
N ASP A 205 -11.16 -15.77 19.48
CA ASP A 205 -12.21 -16.76 19.29
C ASP A 205 -12.61 -16.86 17.81
N THR A 206 -12.18 -17.93 17.16
CA THR A 206 -12.42 -18.17 15.73
C THR A 206 -13.89 -18.43 15.37
N THR A 207 -14.75 -18.70 16.34
CA THR A 207 -16.20 -18.90 16.10
C THR A 207 -16.92 -17.58 15.89
N THR A 208 -16.60 -16.58 16.70
CA THR A 208 -17.11 -15.20 16.56
C THR A 208 -16.47 -14.49 15.38
N TRP A 209 -15.18 -14.75 15.14
CA TRP A 209 -14.43 -14.16 14.03
C TRP A 209 -15.06 -14.38 12.65
N LYS A 210 -15.60 -15.57 12.37
CA LYS A 210 -16.28 -15.85 11.08
C LYS A 210 -17.45 -14.91 10.84
N THR A 211 -18.21 -14.60 11.88
CA THR A 211 -19.34 -13.67 11.83
C THR A 211 -18.86 -12.23 11.63
N ASP A 212 -17.81 -11.84 12.33
CA ASP A 212 -17.22 -10.50 12.23
C ASP A 212 -16.55 -10.29 10.86
N LEU A 213 -15.92 -11.32 10.30
CA LEU A 213 -15.39 -11.27 8.92
C LEU A 213 -16.51 -11.05 7.89
N GLN A 214 -17.68 -11.67 8.08
CA GLN A 214 -18.83 -11.46 7.20
C GLN A 214 -19.39 -10.04 7.33
N ARG A 215 -19.40 -9.46 8.52
CA ARG A 215 -19.78 -8.05 8.76
C ARG A 215 -18.73 -7.11 8.13
N ALA A 216 -17.46 -7.35 8.38
CA ALA A 216 -16.37 -6.59 7.79
C ALA A 216 -16.35 -6.66 6.25
N ALA A 217 -16.68 -7.81 5.66
CA ALA A 217 -16.77 -7.98 4.21
C ALA A 217 -17.79 -7.03 3.56
N LYS A 218 -18.87 -6.68 4.26
CA LYS A 218 -19.85 -5.68 3.77
C LYS A 218 -19.28 -4.27 3.70
N LEU A 219 -18.31 -3.96 4.56
CA LEU A 219 -17.61 -2.67 4.57
C LEU A 219 -16.47 -2.64 3.52
N LEU A 220 -15.96 -3.82 3.12
CA LEU A 220 -14.91 -3.97 2.11
C LEU A 220 -15.53 -4.07 0.71
N SER A 221 -16.13 -2.97 0.24
CA SER A 221 -16.98 -2.98 -0.96
C SER A 221 -16.37 -2.26 -2.17
N LEU A 222 -15.31 -1.45 -1.98
CA LEU A 222 -14.71 -0.70 -3.07
C LEU A 222 -13.94 -1.63 -4.04
N PRO A 223 -14.30 -1.66 -5.34
CA PRO A 223 -13.55 -2.42 -6.32
C PRO A 223 -12.09 -1.96 -6.42
N PRO A 224 -11.09 -2.86 -6.42
CA PRO A 224 -9.68 -2.51 -6.52
C PRO A 224 -9.35 -1.62 -7.73
N GLU A 225 -10.05 -1.80 -8.85
CA GLU A 225 -9.88 -1.02 -10.08
C GLU A 225 -10.24 0.45 -9.87
N ARG A 226 -11.33 0.74 -9.17
CA ARG A 226 -11.73 2.12 -8.80
C ARG A 226 -10.75 2.75 -7.82
N VAL A 227 -10.22 1.93 -6.92
CA VAL A 227 -9.18 2.36 -5.97
C VAL A 227 -7.93 2.75 -6.72
N ALA A 228 -7.45 1.88 -7.64
CA ALA A 228 -6.28 2.14 -8.46
C ALA A 228 -6.43 3.42 -9.29
N GLU A 229 -7.59 3.63 -9.94
CA GLU A 229 -7.84 4.83 -10.74
C GLU A 229 -7.79 6.11 -9.89
N THR A 230 -8.36 6.09 -8.67
CA THR A 230 -8.29 7.21 -7.74
C THR A 230 -6.85 7.50 -7.31
N ILE A 231 -6.09 6.45 -7.03
CA ILE A 231 -4.66 6.55 -6.66
C ILE A 231 -3.87 7.17 -7.81
N LEU A 232 -4.00 6.62 -9.02
CA LEU A 232 -3.25 7.07 -10.19
C LEU A 232 -3.57 8.51 -10.57
N SER A 233 -4.87 8.88 -10.56
CA SER A 233 -5.27 10.28 -10.74
C SER A 233 -4.67 11.21 -9.69
N GLY A 234 -4.52 10.76 -8.44
CA GLY A 234 -3.84 11.50 -7.38
C GLY A 234 -2.34 11.61 -7.60
N VAL A 235 -1.69 10.53 -8.03
CA VAL A 235 -0.26 10.44 -8.35
C VAL A 235 0.09 11.36 -9.53
N GLU A 236 -0.68 11.32 -10.61
CA GLU A 236 -0.52 12.21 -11.77
C GLU A 236 -0.60 13.69 -11.36
N ARG A 237 -1.44 14.04 -10.39
CA ARG A 237 -1.56 15.39 -9.81
C ARG A 237 -0.55 15.66 -8.70
N ARG A 238 0.34 14.71 -8.40
CA ARG A 238 1.34 14.77 -7.32
C ARG A 238 0.74 15.14 -5.95
N LYS A 239 -0.46 14.64 -5.66
CA LYS A 239 -1.12 14.89 -4.38
C LYS A 239 -0.33 14.28 -3.22
N PRO A 240 -0.03 15.05 -2.16
CA PRO A 240 0.74 14.54 -1.02
C PRO A 240 -0.05 13.49 -0.22
N ARG A 241 -1.39 13.62 -0.15
CA ARG A 241 -2.29 12.65 0.50
C ARG A 241 -3.45 12.32 -0.42
N ILE A 242 -3.70 11.02 -0.60
CA ILE A 242 -4.77 10.49 -1.46
C ILE A 242 -5.72 9.67 -0.61
N LEU A 243 -6.90 10.23 -0.32
CA LEU A 243 -7.98 9.53 0.37
C LEU A 243 -8.83 8.79 -0.66
N VAL A 244 -9.02 7.48 -0.46
CA VAL A 244 -9.76 6.64 -1.40
C VAL A 244 -10.97 6.03 -0.70
N GLY A 245 -12.15 6.37 -1.21
CA GLY A 245 -13.44 6.01 -0.62
C GLY A 245 -14.03 7.12 0.24
N ASN A 246 -15.34 7.05 0.44
CA ASN A 246 -16.05 8.01 1.29
C ASN A 246 -15.76 7.79 2.77
N ASP A 247 -15.58 6.54 3.17
CA ASP A 247 -15.18 6.14 4.50
C ASP A 247 -13.84 6.75 4.92
N ALA A 248 -12.83 6.73 4.02
CA ALA A 248 -11.55 7.38 4.29
C ALA A 248 -11.68 8.90 4.40
N LYS A 249 -12.55 9.54 3.61
CA LYS A 249 -12.81 10.99 3.70
C LYS A 249 -13.52 11.34 4.99
N VAL A 250 -14.55 10.57 5.36
CA VAL A 250 -15.28 10.75 6.63
C VAL A 250 -14.35 10.51 7.82
N GLY A 251 -13.55 9.43 7.80
CA GLY A 251 -12.57 9.15 8.85
C GLY A 251 -11.55 10.28 9.03
N ALA A 252 -11.01 10.82 7.92
CA ALA A 252 -10.10 11.97 7.95
C ALA A 252 -10.74 13.24 8.53
N PHE A 253 -12.02 13.47 8.21
CA PHE A 253 -12.77 14.61 8.72
C PHE A 253 -13.04 14.46 10.23
N LEU A 254 -13.48 13.27 10.67
CA LEU A 254 -13.76 12.98 12.08
C LEU A 254 -12.49 13.10 12.93
N GLU A 255 -11.38 12.51 12.47
CA GLU A 255 -10.08 12.58 13.17
C GLU A 255 -9.64 14.03 13.36
N ARG A 256 -9.83 14.88 12.34
CA ARG A 256 -9.45 16.29 12.40
C ARG A 256 -10.31 17.12 13.37
N LEU A 257 -11.61 16.84 13.43
CA LEU A 257 -12.54 17.60 14.29
C LEU A 257 -12.61 17.06 15.71
N MET A 258 -12.46 15.75 15.87
CA MET A 258 -12.65 15.04 17.13
C MET A 258 -11.55 14.02 17.35
N PRO A 259 -10.28 14.43 17.52
CA PRO A 259 -9.11 13.53 17.49
C PRO A 259 -9.15 12.42 18.56
N ILE A 260 -9.90 12.60 19.64
CA ILE A 260 -10.11 11.61 20.69
C ILE A 260 -11.54 11.06 20.65
N GLY A 261 -12.50 11.90 20.37
CA GLY A 261 -13.94 11.58 20.48
C GLY A 261 -14.51 10.75 19.32
N TYR A 262 -13.83 10.70 18.16
CA TYR A 262 -14.33 10.01 16.97
C TYR A 262 -14.64 8.52 17.22
N TYR A 263 -13.93 7.88 18.12
CA TYR A 263 -14.11 6.47 18.43
C TYR A 263 -15.50 6.14 18.98
N ARG A 264 -16.07 7.01 19.83
CA ARG A 264 -17.44 6.85 20.35
C ARG A 264 -18.49 6.85 19.23
N LEU A 265 -18.31 7.73 18.25
CA LEU A 265 -19.17 7.79 17.06
C LEU A 265 -19.00 6.56 16.17
N MET A 266 -17.75 6.14 15.93
CA MET A 266 -17.46 4.96 15.13
C MET A 266 -18.03 3.68 15.75
N ARG A 267 -17.91 3.50 17.07
CA ARG A 267 -18.44 2.36 17.78
C ARG A 267 -19.95 2.23 17.60
N GLY A 268 -20.69 3.33 17.72
CA GLY A 268 -22.13 3.36 17.48
C GLY A 268 -22.53 3.02 16.04
N LEU A 269 -21.68 3.30 15.05
CA LEU A 269 -21.89 2.97 13.63
C LEU A 269 -21.46 1.52 13.29
N LEU A 270 -20.53 0.93 14.03
CA LEU A 270 -20.02 -0.43 13.82
C LEU A 270 -20.82 -1.48 14.60
N GLY A 271 -21.70 -1.08 15.52
CA GLY A 271 -22.63 -1.97 16.22
C GLY A 271 -22.01 -2.71 17.42
N ASP A 272 -21.03 -2.10 18.09
CA ASP A 272 -20.49 -2.57 19.39
C ASP A 272 -21.25 -1.99 20.59
#